data_ffa1f42fd01ad263e1f41d2816653b49
#
_entry.id   ffa1f42fd01ad263e1f41d2816653b49
#
_cell.length_a   1.000
_cell.length_b   1.000
_cell.length_c   1.000
_cell.angle_alpha   90.00
_cell.angle_beta   90.00
_cell.angle_gamma   90.00
#
_symmetry.space_group_name_H-M   'P 1'
#
loop_
_entity.id
_entity.type
_entity.pdbx_description
1 polymer ?
#
loop_
_entity_poly.entity_id
_entity_poly.type
_entity_poly.pdbx_seq_one_letter_code
_entity_poly.pdbx_strand_id
1 'polypeptide(L)'
;MISIRHLSKTFINPDGGTISPLKDVCCEIEKGEVISIIGPSGTGKSTLLRALNMLEPPTSGQIIVDGKDVTAGKYPLDKLRMKMGMVFQSFNLFEHKTVLENVIYAPMELLKLSRKDAEQEAMELLGKVGMAQKADVYPSSLSGGQKQRVAIARSLAMHPEVILFDEPTSALDPTMVGEVLSVIRRLAKEGMTMLIVTHEMRFARDVSTRIFFMNEGVIYEDGTPEQIFAHPVHSATKAFVNRIQKLTYEIDSDSFDFLEIHTGVNQFCVKYNLADKAALAYDIIQEMLFGHLKSLRPLTLRLTHAELSGETALDFMAEGLTESPLPGGDALDGIKEKVKGIVEEPTAKGFRVKLLL
;
A
#
# COMPACT_ATOMS: atom_id res chain seq x y z
N MET A 1 -6.52 7.47 -22.05
CA MET A 1 -5.38 6.64 -22.45
C MET A 1 -5.62 5.17 -22.09
N ILE A 2 -5.85 4.79 -20.82
CA ILE A 2 -6.17 3.41 -20.44
C ILE A 2 -7.49 3.39 -19.71
N SER A 3 -8.43 2.50 -20.14
CA SER A 3 -9.72 2.28 -19.49
C SER A 3 -9.81 0.84 -19.01
N ILE A 4 -10.12 0.65 -17.74
CA ILE A 4 -10.33 -0.66 -17.12
C ILE A 4 -11.80 -0.79 -16.80
N ARG A 5 -12.44 -1.86 -17.28
CA ARG A 5 -13.87 -2.09 -17.13
C ARG A 5 -14.16 -3.48 -16.58
N HIS A 6 -14.75 -3.53 -15.39
CA HIS A 6 -15.21 -4.76 -14.74
C HIS A 6 -14.13 -5.84 -14.65
N LEU A 7 -12.87 -5.42 -14.39
CA LEU A 7 -11.72 -6.31 -14.41
C LEU A 7 -11.71 -7.21 -13.19
N SER A 8 -11.65 -8.52 -13.41
CA SER A 8 -11.55 -9.52 -12.35
C SER A 8 -10.45 -10.53 -12.67
N LYS A 9 -9.78 -11.00 -11.63
CA LYS A 9 -8.79 -12.07 -11.71
C LYS A 9 -9.03 -13.09 -10.61
N THR A 10 -9.13 -14.36 -11.00
CA THR A 10 -9.24 -15.48 -10.08
C THR A 10 -8.15 -16.49 -10.40
N PHE A 11 -7.44 -16.96 -9.38
CA PHE A 11 -6.52 -18.06 -9.45
C PHE A 11 -7.17 -19.31 -8.85
N ILE A 12 -6.91 -20.47 -9.45
CA ILE A 12 -7.35 -21.75 -8.96
C ILE A 12 -6.14 -22.43 -8.34
N ASN A 13 -6.23 -22.75 -7.05
CA ASN A 13 -5.15 -23.46 -6.34
C ASN A 13 -5.15 -24.95 -6.71
N PRO A 14 -4.02 -25.66 -6.54
CA PRO A 14 -3.93 -27.10 -6.80
C PRO A 14 -4.91 -27.97 -6.00
N ASP A 15 -5.35 -27.48 -4.84
CA ASP A 15 -6.35 -28.12 -3.96
C ASP A 15 -7.80 -27.83 -4.35
N GLY A 16 -8.02 -27.09 -5.45
CA GLY A 16 -9.34 -26.70 -5.94
C GLY A 16 -9.92 -25.42 -5.30
N GLY A 17 -9.21 -24.84 -4.35
CA GLY A 17 -9.58 -23.53 -3.78
C GLY A 17 -9.40 -22.40 -4.78
N THR A 18 -10.12 -21.30 -4.59
CA THR A 18 -10.01 -20.10 -5.46
C THR A 18 -9.59 -18.87 -4.66
N ILE A 19 -8.71 -18.08 -5.25
CA ILE A 19 -8.31 -16.76 -4.72
C ILE A 19 -8.61 -15.72 -5.79
N SER A 20 -9.39 -14.71 -5.46
CA SER A 20 -9.78 -13.62 -6.37
C SER A 20 -9.16 -12.29 -5.91
N PRO A 21 -7.90 -11.99 -6.32
CA PRO A 21 -7.23 -10.75 -5.94
C PRO A 21 -7.79 -9.50 -6.63
N LEU A 22 -8.51 -9.64 -7.74
CA LEU A 22 -9.24 -8.55 -8.38
C LEU A 22 -10.71 -8.94 -8.52
N LYS A 23 -11.60 -8.02 -8.12
CA LYS A 23 -13.05 -8.20 -8.12
C LYS A 23 -13.71 -6.94 -8.66
N ASP A 24 -14.08 -6.95 -9.94
CA ASP A 24 -14.84 -5.87 -10.59
C ASP A 24 -14.15 -4.49 -10.54
N VAL A 25 -12.85 -4.44 -10.86
CA VAL A 25 -12.08 -3.19 -10.86
C VAL A 25 -12.45 -2.35 -12.09
N CYS A 26 -12.81 -1.08 -11.86
CA CYS A 26 -13.07 -0.09 -12.90
C CYS A 26 -12.26 1.18 -12.61
N CYS A 27 -11.52 1.69 -13.61
CA CYS A 27 -10.87 3.01 -13.53
C CYS A 27 -10.44 3.49 -14.92
N GLU A 28 -10.22 4.81 -15.01
CA GLU A 28 -9.62 5.47 -16.17
C GLU A 28 -8.25 6.04 -15.77
N ILE A 29 -7.27 5.96 -16.67
CA ILE A 29 -5.92 6.49 -16.49
C ILE A 29 -5.61 7.40 -17.66
N GLU A 30 -5.29 8.64 -17.37
CA GLU A 30 -4.98 9.66 -18.36
C GLU A 30 -3.47 9.80 -18.59
N LYS A 31 -3.10 10.41 -19.70
CA LYS A 31 -1.70 10.67 -20.03
C LYS A 31 -1.12 11.72 -19.07
N GLY A 32 0.08 11.43 -18.57
CA GLY A 32 0.77 12.30 -17.62
C GLY A 32 0.35 12.11 -16.16
N GLU A 33 -0.65 11.26 -15.87
CA GLU A 33 -0.97 10.92 -14.49
C GLU A 33 0.13 10.09 -13.83
N VAL A 34 0.41 10.40 -12.58
CA VAL A 34 1.23 9.60 -11.69
C VAL A 34 0.32 9.04 -10.61
N ILE A 35 -0.01 7.75 -10.73
CA ILE A 35 -0.95 7.07 -9.84
C ILE A 35 -0.17 6.14 -8.90
N SER A 36 -0.22 6.41 -7.60
CA SER A 36 0.24 5.44 -6.61
C SER A 36 -0.90 4.51 -6.19
N ILE A 37 -0.62 3.21 -6.19
CA ILE A 37 -1.54 2.16 -5.75
C ILE A 37 -1.07 1.71 -4.36
N ILE A 38 -1.87 2.01 -3.34
CA ILE A 38 -1.59 1.69 -1.94
C ILE A 38 -2.66 0.77 -1.37
N GLY A 39 -2.39 0.15 -0.23
CA GLY A 39 -3.34 -0.73 0.47
C GLY A 39 -2.64 -1.92 1.14
N PRO A 40 -3.36 -2.72 1.94
CA PRO A 40 -2.84 -3.90 2.62
C PRO A 40 -2.20 -4.92 1.67
N SER A 41 -1.31 -5.76 2.20
CA SER A 41 -0.74 -6.86 1.41
C SER A 41 -1.83 -7.86 0.99
N GLY A 42 -1.69 -8.44 -0.21
CA GLY A 42 -2.66 -9.40 -0.72
C GLY A 42 -3.94 -8.82 -1.33
N THR A 43 -4.11 -7.49 -1.39
CA THR A 43 -5.33 -6.85 -1.93
C THR A 43 -5.36 -6.73 -3.47
N GLY A 44 -4.39 -7.33 -4.18
CA GLY A 44 -4.40 -7.37 -5.65
C GLY A 44 -3.63 -6.27 -6.37
N LYS A 45 -2.89 -5.40 -5.66
CA LYS A 45 -2.14 -4.27 -6.26
C LYS A 45 -1.19 -4.69 -7.39
N SER A 46 -0.28 -5.62 -7.13
CA SER A 46 0.65 -6.14 -8.14
C SER A 46 -0.06 -6.93 -9.24
N THR A 47 -1.17 -7.60 -8.91
CA THR A 47 -2.00 -8.31 -9.90
C THR A 47 -2.64 -7.32 -10.87
N LEU A 48 -3.14 -6.18 -10.38
CA LEU A 48 -3.68 -5.12 -11.24
C LEU A 48 -2.61 -4.58 -12.19
N LEU A 49 -1.42 -4.28 -11.67
CA LEU A 49 -0.31 -3.81 -12.48
C LEU A 49 0.08 -4.81 -13.58
N ARG A 50 0.21 -6.10 -13.22
CA ARG A 50 0.57 -7.18 -14.15
C ARG A 50 -0.55 -7.51 -15.15
N ALA A 51 -1.81 -7.24 -14.79
CA ALA A 51 -2.91 -7.37 -15.72
C ALA A 51 -2.86 -6.31 -16.84
N LEU A 52 -2.45 -5.07 -16.53
CA LEU A 52 -2.38 -3.98 -17.51
C LEU A 52 -1.46 -4.29 -18.70
N ASN A 53 -0.33 -4.94 -18.48
CA ASN A 53 0.59 -5.36 -19.56
C ASN A 53 0.43 -6.83 -19.95
N MET A 54 -0.68 -7.47 -19.53
CA MET A 54 -1.02 -8.86 -19.85
C MET A 54 0.06 -9.88 -19.44
N LEU A 55 0.83 -9.61 -18.39
CA LEU A 55 1.68 -10.62 -17.73
C LEU A 55 0.81 -11.58 -16.90
N GLU A 56 -0.26 -11.06 -16.30
CA GLU A 56 -1.30 -11.79 -15.61
C GLU A 56 -2.64 -11.52 -16.31
N PRO A 57 -3.00 -12.26 -17.36
CA PRO A 57 -4.26 -12.02 -18.07
C PRO A 57 -5.46 -12.09 -17.11
N PRO A 58 -6.41 -11.15 -17.19
CA PRO A 58 -7.60 -11.16 -16.35
C PRO A 58 -8.47 -12.38 -16.64
N THR A 59 -9.31 -12.78 -15.69
CA THR A 59 -10.30 -13.83 -15.87
C THR A 59 -11.54 -13.31 -16.59
N SER A 60 -11.90 -12.04 -16.34
CA SER A 60 -13.02 -11.35 -17.00
C SER A 60 -12.80 -9.84 -16.99
N GLY A 61 -13.63 -9.11 -17.72
CA GLY A 61 -13.54 -7.66 -17.90
C GLY A 61 -12.66 -7.27 -19.07
N GLN A 62 -12.42 -5.96 -19.21
CA GLN A 62 -11.70 -5.40 -20.34
C GLN A 62 -10.65 -4.39 -19.91
N ILE A 63 -9.54 -4.38 -20.64
CA ILE A 63 -8.50 -3.35 -20.60
C ILE A 63 -8.43 -2.73 -21.98
N ILE A 64 -8.74 -1.47 -22.09
CA ILE A 64 -8.74 -0.70 -23.34
C ILE A 64 -7.56 0.26 -23.29
N VAL A 65 -6.66 0.16 -24.28
CA VAL A 65 -5.49 1.03 -24.42
C VAL A 65 -5.59 1.77 -25.74
N ASP A 66 -5.63 3.09 -25.69
CA ASP A 66 -5.82 3.97 -26.86
C ASP A 66 -7.01 3.53 -27.74
N GLY A 67 -8.13 3.22 -27.09
CA GLY A 67 -9.39 2.79 -27.74
C GLY A 67 -9.38 1.35 -28.24
N LYS A 68 -8.34 0.56 -27.99
CA LYS A 68 -8.23 -0.85 -28.40
C LYS A 68 -8.31 -1.77 -27.19
N ASP A 69 -9.21 -2.74 -27.25
CA ASP A 69 -9.32 -3.79 -26.23
C ASP A 69 -8.16 -4.76 -26.36
N VAL A 70 -7.26 -4.76 -25.36
CA VAL A 70 -6.08 -5.63 -25.31
C VAL A 70 -6.38 -7.00 -24.72
N THR A 71 -7.54 -7.17 -24.06
CA THR A 71 -7.98 -8.43 -23.46
C THR A 71 -8.69 -9.34 -24.46
N ALA A 72 -9.12 -8.83 -25.61
CA ALA A 72 -9.84 -9.59 -26.63
C ALA A 72 -9.00 -10.66 -27.37
N GLY A 73 -7.74 -10.87 -26.98
CA GLY A 73 -6.85 -11.91 -27.54
C GLY A 73 -6.30 -11.63 -28.96
N LYS A 74 -6.64 -10.47 -29.54
CA LYS A 74 -6.22 -10.08 -30.89
C LYS A 74 -5.14 -9.00 -30.93
N TYR A 75 -4.85 -8.38 -29.78
CA TYR A 75 -3.85 -7.32 -29.69
C TYR A 75 -2.43 -7.92 -29.55
N PRO A 76 -1.45 -7.48 -30.36
CA PRO A 76 -0.08 -7.97 -30.26
C PRO A 76 0.54 -7.59 -28.89
N LEU A 77 0.88 -8.58 -28.08
CA LEU A 77 1.39 -8.36 -26.70
C LEU A 77 2.77 -7.71 -26.67
N ASP A 78 3.59 -7.94 -27.69
CA ASP A 78 4.88 -7.28 -27.90
C ASP A 78 4.69 -5.76 -28.03
N LYS A 79 3.73 -5.31 -28.82
CA LYS A 79 3.39 -3.89 -28.97
C LYS A 79 2.87 -3.29 -27.68
N LEU A 80 2.03 -4.04 -26.93
CA LEU A 80 1.56 -3.58 -25.64
C LEU A 80 2.71 -3.36 -24.66
N ARG A 81 3.61 -4.36 -24.57
CA ARG A 81 4.75 -4.34 -23.64
C ARG A 81 5.83 -3.33 -24.02
N MET A 82 5.94 -2.98 -25.30
CA MET A 82 6.77 -1.83 -25.72
C MET A 82 6.18 -0.50 -25.24
N LYS A 83 4.85 -0.35 -25.30
CA LYS A 83 4.17 0.87 -24.79
C LYS A 83 4.17 0.98 -23.26
N MET A 84 4.14 -0.16 -22.55
CA MET A 84 4.04 -0.23 -21.10
C MET A 84 5.28 -0.90 -20.52
N GLY A 85 6.30 -0.11 -20.23
CA GLY A 85 7.48 -0.58 -19.53
C GLY A 85 7.13 -1.06 -18.11
N MET A 86 7.80 -2.11 -17.63
CA MET A 86 7.60 -2.61 -16.28
C MET A 86 8.91 -2.73 -15.51
N VAL A 87 8.91 -2.23 -14.30
CA VAL A 87 10.00 -2.31 -13.33
C VAL A 87 9.54 -3.15 -12.17
N PHE A 88 10.22 -4.29 -11.96
CA PHE A 88 9.85 -5.29 -10.95
C PHE A 88 10.59 -5.06 -9.63
N GLN A 89 10.05 -5.59 -8.55
CA GLN A 89 10.67 -5.65 -7.24
C GLN A 89 12.04 -6.35 -7.27
N SER A 90 12.19 -7.44 -8.06
CA SER A 90 13.38 -8.28 -8.12
C SER A 90 14.35 -7.91 -9.25
N PHE A 91 14.31 -6.67 -9.76
CA PHE A 91 15.19 -6.08 -10.79
C PHE A 91 15.16 -6.82 -12.14
N ASN A 92 15.24 -8.14 -12.16
CA ASN A 92 15.22 -9.04 -13.33
C ASN A 92 16.26 -8.66 -14.40
N LEU A 93 17.48 -8.28 -13.98
CA LEU A 93 18.59 -8.03 -14.89
C LEU A 93 19.15 -9.34 -15.44
N PHE A 94 19.65 -9.28 -16.67
CA PHE A 94 20.40 -10.40 -17.26
C PHE A 94 21.79 -10.46 -16.61
N GLU A 95 22.01 -11.42 -15.73
CA GLU A 95 23.26 -11.53 -14.94
C GLU A 95 24.51 -11.76 -15.79
N HIS A 96 24.36 -12.36 -16.99
CA HIS A 96 25.44 -12.63 -17.96
C HIS A 96 25.70 -11.48 -18.93
N LYS A 97 25.05 -10.33 -18.77
CA LYS A 97 25.20 -9.11 -19.57
C LYS A 97 25.69 -7.96 -18.71
N THR A 98 26.51 -7.08 -19.25
CA THR A 98 26.90 -5.84 -18.57
C THR A 98 25.69 -4.92 -18.34
N VAL A 99 25.86 -3.86 -17.57
CA VAL A 99 24.85 -2.81 -17.39
C VAL A 99 24.43 -2.22 -18.73
N LEU A 100 25.38 -1.85 -19.58
CA LEU A 100 25.11 -1.30 -20.91
C LEU A 100 24.35 -2.32 -21.77
N GLU A 101 24.81 -3.55 -21.81
CA GLU A 101 24.16 -4.62 -22.58
C GLU A 101 22.75 -4.93 -22.11
N ASN A 102 22.45 -4.81 -20.81
CA ASN A 102 21.09 -4.93 -20.28
C ASN A 102 20.16 -3.86 -20.86
N VAL A 103 20.65 -2.64 -21.06
CA VAL A 103 19.85 -1.50 -21.55
C VAL A 103 19.67 -1.55 -23.05
N ILE A 104 20.74 -1.88 -23.85
CA ILE A 104 20.67 -1.86 -25.31
C ILE A 104 20.02 -3.10 -25.93
N TYR A 105 19.91 -4.21 -25.18
CA TYR A 105 19.46 -5.49 -25.75
C TYR A 105 18.08 -5.41 -26.40
N ALA A 106 17.10 -4.92 -25.69
CA ALA A 106 15.73 -4.82 -26.21
C ALA A 106 15.58 -3.80 -27.35
N PRO A 107 16.16 -2.59 -27.31
CA PRO A 107 16.18 -1.65 -28.43
C PRO A 107 16.79 -2.25 -29.71
N MET A 108 17.90 -2.96 -29.62
CA MET A 108 18.51 -3.60 -30.80
C MET A 108 17.60 -4.70 -31.36
N GLU A 109 17.05 -5.57 -30.51
CA GLU A 109 16.24 -6.70 -30.95
C GLU A 109 14.83 -6.30 -31.42
N LEU A 110 14.17 -5.37 -30.76
CA LEU A 110 12.76 -5.05 -31.02
C LEU A 110 12.57 -3.76 -31.84
N LEU A 111 13.38 -2.71 -31.60
CA LEU A 111 13.32 -1.45 -32.35
C LEU A 111 14.28 -1.47 -33.56
N LYS A 112 15.13 -2.51 -33.68
CA LYS A 112 16.12 -2.68 -34.75
C LYS A 112 17.13 -1.52 -34.82
N LEU A 113 17.43 -0.89 -33.69
CA LEU A 113 18.47 0.14 -33.62
C LEU A 113 19.84 -0.43 -33.92
N SER A 114 20.69 0.37 -34.55
CA SER A 114 22.09 0.01 -34.66
C SER A 114 22.74 -0.05 -33.27
N ARG A 115 23.80 -0.86 -33.12
CA ARG A 115 24.51 -0.94 -31.84
C ARG A 115 25.01 0.44 -31.39
N LYS A 116 25.52 1.24 -32.31
CA LYS A 116 26.03 2.58 -32.04
C LYS A 116 24.94 3.51 -31.49
N ASP A 117 23.76 3.53 -32.13
CA ASP A 117 22.65 4.39 -31.69
C ASP A 117 22.09 3.91 -30.34
N ALA A 118 21.94 2.59 -30.18
CA ALA A 118 21.48 2.00 -28.92
C ALA A 118 22.47 2.30 -27.77
N GLU A 119 23.79 2.21 -27.99
CA GLU A 119 24.78 2.55 -26.96
C GLU A 119 24.75 4.05 -26.61
N GLN A 120 24.58 4.94 -27.58
CA GLN A 120 24.47 6.37 -27.33
C GLN A 120 23.24 6.67 -26.43
N GLU A 121 22.07 6.20 -26.82
CA GLU A 121 20.83 6.41 -26.04
C GLU A 121 20.93 5.77 -24.64
N ALA A 122 21.49 4.55 -24.56
CA ALA A 122 21.66 3.87 -23.28
C ALA A 122 22.59 4.64 -22.33
N MET A 123 23.68 5.23 -22.82
CA MET A 123 24.58 6.03 -22.00
C MET A 123 23.91 7.30 -21.48
N GLU A 124 23.04 7.94 -22.28
CA GLU A 124 22.22 9.07 -21.82
C GLU A 124 21.24 8.66 -20.70
N LEU A 125 20.55 7.51 -20.87
CA LEU A 125 19.63 6.97 -19.87
C LEU A 125 20.36 6.53 -18.61
N LEU A 126 21.51 5.87 -18.73
CA LEU A 126 22.36 5.51 -17.59
C LEU A 126 22.88 6.76 -16.87
N GLY A 127 23.17 7.84 -17.59
CA GLY A 127 23.48 9.14 -17.01
C GLY A 127 22.32 9.71 -16.20
N LYS A 128 21.10 9.65 -16.73
CA LYS A 128 19.87 10.07 -16.02
C LYS A 128 19.64 9.32 -14.71
N VAL A 129 19.99 8.05 -14.63
CA VAL A 129 19.84 7.24 -13.41
C VAL A 129 21.13 7.16 -12.56
N GLY A 130 22.21 7.91 -12.95
CA GLY A 130 23.48 7.95 -12.21
C GLY A 130 24.28 6.66 -12.28
N MET A 131 24.22 5.93 -13.42
CA MET A 131 24.87 4.64 -13.61
C MET A 131 25.86 4.60 -14.79
N ALA A 132 26.12 5.75 -15.45
CA ALA A 132 26.99 5.78 -16.65
C ALA A 132 28.41 5.24 -16.40
N GLN A 133 29.01 5.53 -15.22
CA GLN A 133 30.36 5.06 -14.88
C GLN A 133 30.43 3.54 -14.63
N LYS A 134 29.28 2.86 -14.57
CA LYS A 134 29.14 1.42 -14.34
C LYS A 134 28.62 0.67 -15.57
N ALA A 135 28.72 1.27 -16.77
CA ALA A 135 28.20 0.70 -18.00
C ALA A 135 28.78 -0.70 -18.31
N ASP A 136 30.07 -0.90 -18.05
CA ASP A 136 30.81 -2.14 -18.39
C ASP A 136 30.82 -3.18 -17.24
N VAL A 137 30.13 -2.89 -16.09
CA VAL A 137 30.09 -3.83 -14.95
C VAL A 137 28.93 -4.79 -15.08
N TYR A 138 29.06 -5.98 -14.49
CA TYR A 138 27.99 -6.97 -14.43
C TYR A 138 27.08 -6.74 -13.22
N PRO A 139 25.79 -7.14 -13.29
CA PRO A 139 24.82 -6.97 -12.19
C PRO A 139 25.27 -7.54 -10.85
N SER A 140 26.04 -8.64 -10.84
CA SER A 140 26.56 -9.27 -9.62
C SER A 140 27.41 -8.33 -8.74
N SER A 141 28.03 -7.30 -9.33
CA SER A 141 28.85 -6.31 -8.61
C SER A 141 28.10 -5.05 -8.21
N LEU A 142 26.78 -5.01 -8.41
CA LEU A 142 25.94 -3.85 -8.11
C LEU A 142 25.16 -4.04 -6.80
N SER A 143 24.98 -2.95 -6.05
CA SER A 143 24.01 -2.93 -4.96
C SER A 143 22.56 -3.02 -5.47
N GLY A 144 21.62 -3.38 -4.59
CA GLY A 144 20.20 -3.46 -4.93
C GLY A 144 19.66 -2.17 -5.56
N GLY A 145 19.96 -1.01 -4.97
CA GLY A 145 19.55 0.30 -5.52
C GLY A 145 20.17 0.60 -6.88
N GLN A 146 21.41 0.16 -7.13
CA GLN A 146 22.06 0.28 -8.43
C GLN A 146 21.39 -0.62 -9.47
N LYS A 147 21.11 -1.89 -9.12
CA LYS A 147 20.35 -2.82 -9.97
C LYS A 147 18.98 -2.24 -10.36
N GLN A 148 18.28 -1.65 -9.41
CA GLN A 148 16.96 -1.06 -9.67
C GLN A 148 17.05 0.14 -10.61
N ARG A 149 18.03 1.01 -10.44
CA ARG A 149 18.24 2.14 -11.36
C ARG A 149 18.58 1.69 -12.77
N VAL A 150 19.35 0.61 -12.93
CA VAL A 150 19.59 -0.01 -14.24
C VAL A 150 18.30 -0.60 -14.83
N ALA A 151 17.45 -1.25 -14.02
CA ALA A 151 16.18 -1.78 -14.47
C ALA A 151 15.23 -0.66 -14.95
N ILE A 152 15.25 0.51 -14.28
CA ILE A 152 14.52 1.70 -14.74
C ILE A 152 15.07 2.18 -16.09
N ALA A 153 16.39 2.33 -16.25
CA ALA A 153 17.01 2.74 -17.51
C ALA A 153 16.67 1.77 -18.65
N ARG A 154 16.71 0.46 -18.39
CA ARG A 154 16.32 -0.59 -19.36
C ARG A 154 14.86 -0.44 -19.79
N SER A 155 13.96 -0.15 -18.85
CA SER A 155 12.54 0.08 -19.17
C SER A 155 12.36 1.33 -20.04
N LEU A 156 13.08 2.42 -19.74
CA LEU A 156 13.04 3.68 -20.49
C LEU A 156 13.57 3.55 -21.91
N ALA A 157 14.54 2.66 -22.15
CA ALA A 157 15.19 2.47 -23.45
C ALA A 157 14.23 2.00 -24.55
N MET A 158 13.03 1.51 -24.18
CA MET A 158 11.98 1.14 -25.13
C MET A 158 11.03 2.30 -25.45
N HIS A 159 11.30 3.54 -24.98
CA HIS A 159 10.46 4.73 -25.13
C HIS A 159 8.99 4.50 -24.76
N PRO A 160 8.72 3.94 -23.59
CA PRO A 160 7.36 3.59 -23.21
C PRO A 160 6.49 4.84 -22.97
N GLU A 161 5.19 4.72 -23.27
CA GLU A 161 4.20 5.76 -22.96
C GLU A 161 3.76 5.72 -21.48
N VAL A 162 3.90 4.54 -20.85
CA VAL A 162 3.55 4.29 -19.44
C VAL A 162 4.64 3.44 -18.79
N ILE A 163 4.98 3.73 -17.53
CA ILE A 163 5.85 2.86 -16.74
C ILE A 163 5.07 2.33 -15.52
N LEU A 164 5.10 1.02 -15.37
CA LEU A 164 4.51 0.29 -14.27
C LEU A 164 5.60 -0.09 -13.26
N PHE A 165 5.50 0.37 -12.02
CA PHE A 165 6.43 0.06 -10.93
C PHE A 165 5.78 -0.88 -9.92
N ASP A 166 6.26 -2.11 -9.83
CA ASP A 166 5.78 -3.11 -8.87
C ASP A 166 6.74 -3.15 -7.67
N GLU A 167 6.40 -2.38 -6.62
CA GLU A 167 7.17 -2.26 -5.37
C GLU A 167 8.67 -1.98 -5.59
N PRO A 168 9.05 -0.89 -6.26
CA PRO A 168 10.42 -0.67 -6.74
C PRO A 168 11.47 -0.52 -5.64
N THR A 169 11.08 -0.44 -4.38
CA THR A 169 11.98 -0.23 -3.23
C THR A 169 11.95 -1.34 -2.19
N SER A 170 11.00 -2.29 -2.27
CA SER A 170 10.77 -3.28 -1.21
C SER A 170 11.92 -4.30 -1.02
N ALA A 171 12.74 -4.51 -2.05
CA ALA A 171 13.93 -5.38 -2.00
C ALA A 171 15.23 -4.62 -1.69
N LEU A 172 15.16 -3.36 -1.25
CA LEU A 172 16.30 -2.49 -1.03
C LEU A 172 16.57 -2.25 0.45
N ASP A 173 17.86 -2.07 0.79
CA ASP A 173 18.22 -1.50 2.08
C ASP A 173 17.67 -0.07 2.23
N PRO A 174 17.22 0.33 3.43
CA PRO A 174 16.63 1.65 3.66
C PRO A 174 17.50 2.82 3.19
N THR A 175 18.82 2.68 3.25
CA THR A 175 19.79 3.69 2.81
C THR A 175 19.78 3.93 1.30
N MET A 176 19.32 2.94 0.52
CA MET A 176 19.32 2.99 -0.96
C MET A 176 17.98 3.42 -1.55
N VAL A 177 16.91 3.40 -0.75
CA VAL A 177 15.53 3.74 -1.17
C VAL A 177 15.47 5.16 -1.74
N GLY A 178 16.11 6.13 -1.09
CA GLY A 178 16.08 7.53 -1.49
C GLY A 178 16.59 7.80 -2.89
N GLU A 179 17.62 7.07 -3.34
CA GLU A 179 18.21 7.23 -4.69
C GLU A 179 17.23 6.77 -5.77
N VAL A 180 16.59 5.61 -5.58
CA VAL A 180 15.61 5.08 -6.53
C VAL A 180 14.38 5.99 -6.61
N LEU A 181 13.84 6.42 -5.45
CA LEU A 181 12.70 7.33 -5.40
C LEU A 181 13.02 8.68 -6.04
N SER A 182 14.26 9.17 -5.97
CA SER A 182 14.67 10.42 -6.63
C SER A 182 14.61 10.32 -8.15
N VAL A 183 14.97 9.15 -8.71
CA VAL A 183 14.84 8.89 -10.16
C VAL A 183 13.37 8.91 -10.56
N ILE A 184 12.49 8.22 -9.81
CA ILE A 184 11.06 8.18 -10.12
C ILE A 184 10.43 9.58 -10.02
N ARG A 185 10.80 10.40 -9.00
CA ARG A 185 10.36 11.80 -8.91
C ARG A 185 10.74 12.63 -10.12
N ARG A 186 11.92 12.41 -10.67
CA ARG A 186 12.36 13.12 -11.90
C ARG A 186 11.51 12.74 -13.09
N LEU A 187 11.23 11.44 -13.29
CA LEU A 187 10.34 10.97 -14.35
C LEU A 187 8.93 11.56 -14.24
N ALA A 188 8.41 11.68 -13.01
CA ALA A 188 7.14 12.34 -12.74
C ALA A 188 7.14 13.81 -13.20
N LYS A 189 8.20 14.55 -12.88
CA LYS A 189 8.38 15.95 -13.31
C LYS A 189 8.55 16.10 -14.81
N GLU A 190 9.08 15.09 -15.49
CA GLU A 190 9.21 15.04 -16.95
C GLU A 190 7.87 14.70 -17.65
N GLY A 191 6.78 14.47 -16.89
CA GLY A 191 5.44 14.21 -17.42
C GLY A 191 5.20 12.76 -17.83
N MET A 192 6.01 11.82 -17.35
CA MET A 192 5.83 10.40 -17.61
C MET A 192 4.55 9.89 -16.94
N THR A 193 3.73 9.15 -17.69
CA THR A 193 2.59 8.44 -17.12
C THR A 193 3.08 7.23 -16.33
N MET A 194 2.69 7.12 -15.05
CA MET A 194 3.21 6.06 -14.18
C MET A 194 2.14 5.49 -13.27
N LEU A 195 2.17 4.16 -13.09
CA LEU A 195 1.45 3.49 -12.00
C LEU A 195 2.49 2.86 -11.07
N ILE A 196 2.38 3.13 -9.78
CA ILE A 196 3.40 2.77 -8.79
C ILE A 196 2.74 2.04 -7.63
N VAL A 197 2.94 0.74 -7.51
CA VAL A 197 2.62 0.01 -6.27
C VAL A 197 3.74 0.30 -5.27
N THR A 198 3.39 0.85 -4.11
CA THR A 198 4.41 1.24 -3.12
C THR A 198 3.86 1.19 -1.69
N HIS A 199 4.77 0.94 -0.73
CA HIS A 199 4.57 1.08 0.70
C HIS A 199 5.18 2.38 1.26
N GLU A 200 5.81 3.19 0.40
CA GLU A 200 6.42 4.48 0.75
C GLU A 200 5.36 5.59 0.76
N MET A 201 4.61 5.73 1.87
CA MET A 201 3.45 6.64 1.96
C MET A 201 3.81 8.11 1.73
N ARG A 202 4.97 8.58 2.26
CA ARG A 202 5.44 9.94 2.03
C ARG A 202 5.75 10.19 0.57
N PHE A 203 6.43 9.24 -0.07
CA PHE A 203 6.73 9.32 -1.50
C PHE A 203 5.43 9.33 -2.34
N ALA A 204 4.49 8.42 -2.07
CA ALA A 204 3.20 8.38 -2.76
C ALA A 204 2.45 9.72 -2.65
N ARG A 205 2.42 10.33 -1.44
CA ARG A 205 1.81 11.63 -1.21
C ARG A 205 2.47 12.75 -2.01
N ASP A 206 3.82 12.74 -2.09
CA ASP A 206 4.59 13.86 -2.66
C ASP A 206 4.68 13.81 -4.19
N VAL A 207 4.56 12.61 -4.80
CA VAL A 207 4.84 12.41 -6.24
C VAL A 207 3.59 12.22 -7.06
N SER A 208 2.52 11.71 -6.46
CA SER A 208 1.33 11.30 -7.22
C SER A 208 0.40 12.46 -7.52
N THR A 209 -0.20 12.41 -8.69
CA THR A 209 -1.36 13.23 -9.04
C THR A 209 -2.67 12.63 -8.51
N ARG A 210 -2.67 11.29 -8.31
CA ARG A 210 -3.84 10.51 -7.89
C ARG A 210 -3.43 9.25 -7.14
N ILE A 211 -4.24 8.83 -6.20
CA ILE A 211 -4.01 7.64 -5.36
C ILE A 211 -5.18 6.67 -5.52
N PHE A 212 -4.86 5.40 -5.77
CA PHE A 212 -5.80 4.29 -5.65
C PHE A 212 -5.54 3.56 -4.34
N PHE A 213 -6.48 3.61 -3.41
CA PHE A 213 -6.46 2.74 -2.25
C PHE A 213 -7.18 1.44 -2.58
N MET A 214 -6.43 0.34 -2.65
CA MET A 214 -6.98 -0.99 -2.91
C MET A 214 -7.23 -1.75 -1.61
N ASN A 215 -8.44 -2.28 -1.48
CA ASN A 215 -8.82 -3.17 -0.40
C ASN A 215 -9.75 -4.27 -0.94
N GLU A 216 -9.61 -5.50 -0.43
CA GLU A 216 -10.47 -6.64 -0.77
C GLU A 216 -10.64 -6.93 -2.29
N GLY A 217 -9.66 -6.55 -3.08
CA GLY A 217 -9.63 -6.79 -4.54
C GLY A 217 -10.32 -5.73 -5.39
N VAL A 218 -10.72 -4.60 -4.82
CA VAL A 218 -11.31 -3.46 -5.53
C VAL A 218 -10.51 -2.18 -5.29
N ILE A 219 -10.67 -1.17 -6.15
CA ILE A 219 -10.28 0.21 -5.84
C ILE A 219 -11.36 0.74 -4.89
N TYR A 220 -11.03 0.77 -3.61
CA TYR A 220 -11.95 1.11 -2.53
C TYR A 220 -12.12 2.61 -2.38
N GLU A 221 -11.05 3.36 -2.68
CA GLU A 221 -11.05 4.81 -2.69
C GLU A 221 -10.08 5.32 -3.75
N ASP A 222 -10.50 6.36 -4.47
CA ASP A 222 -9.79 6.96 -5.58
C ASP A 222 -9.87 8.48 -5.45
N GLY A 223 -8.74 9.15 -5.38
CA GLY A 223 -8.71 10.59 -5.18
C GLY A 223 -7.32 11.19 -5.24
N THR A 224 -7.23 12.50 -5.02
CA THR A 224 -5.97 13.21 -4.90
C THR A 224 -5.22 12.77 -3.63
N PRO A 225 -3.87 12.96 -3.56
CA PRO A 225 -3.13 12.70 -2.33
C PRO A 225 -3.72 13.39 -1.10
N GLU A 226 -4.19 14.62 -1.23
CA GLU A 226 -4.82 15.36 -0.13
C GLU A 226 -6.11 14.66 0.36
N GLN A 227 -6.97 14.24 -0.56
CA GLN A 227 -8.20 13.52 -0.21
C GLN A 227 -7.90 12.22 0.53
N ILE A 228 -7.00 11.39 -0.02
CA ILE A 228 -6.72 10.05 0.53
C ILE A 228 -5.94 10.11 1.85
N PHE A 229 -4.97 11.01 1.99
CA PHE A 229 -4.12 11.07 3.18
C PHE A 229 -4.62 11.98 4.30
N ALA A 230 -5.30 13.09 3.97
CA ALA A 230 -5.80 14.02 4.97
C ALA A 230 -7.29 13.87 5.27
N HIS A 231 -8.09 13.55 4.24
CA HIS A 231 -9.56 13.51 4.34
C HIS A 231 -10.15 12.20 3.78
N PRO A 232 -9.65 11.00 4.20
CA PRO A 232 -10.17 9.75 3.71
C PRO A 232 -11.65 9.56 4.08
N VAL A 233 -12.45 9.14 3.11
CA VAL A 233 -13.90 8.93 3.30
C VAL A 233 -14.17 7.64 4.04
N HIS A 234 -13.43 6.57 3.69
CA HIS A 234 -13.65 5.24 4.24
C HIS A 234 -12.79 4.95 5.47
N SER A 235 -13.38 4.30 6.47
CA SER A 235 -12.68 3.91 7.71
C SER A 235 -11.48 2.99 7.46
N ALA A 236 -11.56 2.12 6.45
CA ALA A 236 -10.45 1.24 6.07
C ALA A 236 -9.26 2.05 5.52
N THR A 237 -9.50 3.04 4.65
CA THR A 237 -8.49 3.97 4.15
C THR A 237 -7.87 4.75 5.29
N LYS A 238 -8.71 5.32 6.17
CA LYS A 238 -8.25 6.08 7.35
C LYS A 238 -7.35 5.24 8.25
N ALA A 239 -7.75 4.00 8.53
CA ALA A 239 -6.96 3.08 9.34
C ALA A 239 -5.60 2.77 8.71
N PHE A 240 -5.58 2.55 7.39
CA PHE A 240 -4.36 2.22 6.64
C PHE A 240 -3.40 3.41 6.55
N VAL A 241 -3.87 4.58 6.12
CA VAL A 241 -3.00 5.76 5.92
C VAL A 241 -2.45 6.29 7.25
N ASN A 242 -3.21 6.20 8.33
CA ASN A 242 -2.77 6.58 9.67
C ASN A 242 -1.92 5.48 10.34
N ARG A 243 -1.73 4.33 9.71
CA ARG A 243 -1.06 3.16 10.30
C ARG A 243 -1.62 2.84 11.68
N ILE A 244 -2.95 2.76 11.79
CA ILE A 244 -3.60 2.45 13.06
C ILE A 244 -3.38 0.98 13.38
N GLN A 245 -2.57 0.74 14.40
CA GLN A 245 -2.40 -0.57 15.02
C GLN A 245 -3.54 -0.81 15.98
N LYS A 246 -4.00 -2.06 16.10
CA LYS A 246 -5.10 -2.42 17.00
C LYS A 246 -4.86 -3.77 17.68
N LEU A 247 -5.25 -3.82 18.95
CA LEU A 247 -5.40 -5.04 19.75
C LEU A 247 -6.86 -5.11 20.16
N THR A 248 -7.52 -6.24 19.95
CA THR A 248 -8.98 -6.39 20.21
C THR A 248 -9.23 -7.63 21.04
N TYR A 249 -10.10 -7.51 22.04
CA TYR A 249 -10.63 -8.61 22.85
C TYR A 249 -12.15 -8.56 22.82
N GLU A 250 -12.76 -9.71 22.56
CA GLU A 250 -14.19 -9.93 22.68
C GLU A 250 -14.45 -10.58 24.06
N ILE A 251 -15.32 -9.97 24.86
CA ILE A 251 -15.61 -10.38 26.23
C ILE A 251 -17.09 -10.74 26.33
N ASP A 252 -17.38 -12.03 26.19
CA ASP A 252 -18.77 -12.54 26.10
C ASP A 252 -19.37 -12.91 27.47
N SER A 253 -18.54 -13.10 28.48
CA SER A 253 -18.95 -13.54 29.82
C SER A 253 -18.12 -12.88 30.93
N ASP A 254 -18.55 -13.03 32.16
CA ASP A 254 -17.83 -12.53 33.34
C ASP A 254 -16.58 -13.37 33.70
N SER A 255 -16.42 -14.54 33.10
CA SER A 255 -15.25 -15.42 33.26
C SER A 255 -14.23 -15.27 32.13
N PHE A 256 -13.77 -14.03 31.91
CA PHE A 256 -12.68 -13.75 30.94
C PHE A 256 -11.31 -13.77 31.63
N ASP A 257 -10.27 -14.08 30.84
CA ASP A 257 -8.87 -14.09 31.33
C ASP A 257 -8.29 -12.68 31.30
N PHE A 258 -8.34 -12.00 32.46
CA PHE A 258 -7.78 -10.66 32.62
C PHE A 258 -6.25 -10.63 32.51
N LEU A 259 -5.57 -11.73 32.84
CA LEU A 259 -4.12 -11.83 32.70
C LEU A 259 -3.70 -11.89 31.23
N GLU A 260 -4.49 -12.54 30.38
CA GLU A 260 -4.29 -12.52 28.92
C GLU A 260 -4.41 -11.10 28.38
N ILE A 261 -5.44 -10.36 28.77
CA ILE A 261 -5.63 -8.95 28.37
C ILE A 261 -4.43 -8.10 28.82
N HIS A 262 -4.01 -8.22 30.09
CA HIS A 262 -2.84 -7.51 30.61
C HIS A 262 -1.58 -7.81 29.82
N THR A 263 -1.30 -9.09 29.57
CA THR A 263 -0.12 -9.53 28.81
C THR A 263 -0.12 -8.99 27.40
N GLY A 264 -1.26 -9.06 26.70
CA GLY A 264 -1.39 -8.54 25.34
C GLY A 264 -1.26 -7.03 25.25
N VAL A 265 -1.82 -6.27 26.21
CA VAL A 265 -1.65 -4.81 26.30
C VAL A 265 -0.18 -4.45 26.49
N ASN A 266 0.53 -5.12 27.39
CA ASN A 266 1.96 -4.90 27.58
C ASN A 266 2.77 -5.20 26.32
N GLN A 267 2.53 -6.33 25.68
CA GLN A 267 3.21 -6.70 24.42
C GLN A 267 2.95 -5.68 23.32
N PHE A 268 1.70 -5.21 23.18
CA PHE A 268 1.34 -4.17 22.24
C PHE A 268 2.09 -2.86 22.54
N CYS A 269 2.09 -2.41 23.78
CA CYS A 269 2.78 -1.18 24.18
C CYS A 269 4.31 -1.26 23.97
N VAL A 270 4.93 -2.40 24.29
CA VAL A 270 6.37 -2.62 24.04
C VAL A 270 6.66 -2.59 22.53
N LYS A 271 5.85 -3.29 21.73
CA LYS A 271 6.02 -3.38 20.27
C LYS A 271 5.97 -2.01 19.58
N TYR A 272 5.13 -1.10 20.06
CA TYR A 272 4.94 0.23 19.46
C TYR A 272 5.58 1.38 20.26
N ASN A 273 6.50 1.04 21.18
CA ASN A 273 7.25 2.00 22.00
C ASN A 273 6.36 2.95 22.81
N LEU A 274 5.31 2.39 23.44
CA LEU A 274 4.31 3.06 24.27
C LEU A 274 4.43 2.66 25.74
N ALA A 275 5.66 2.40 26.22
CA ALA A 275 5.89 1.90 27.57
C ALA A 275 5.35 2.85 28.65
N ASP A 276 5.38 4.15 28.41
CA ASP A 276 4.80 5.21 29.26
C ASP A 276 3.27 5.13 29.40
N LYS A 277 2.59 4.53 28.42
CA LYS A 277 1.13 4.39 28.40
C LYS A 277 0.63 3.03 28.90
N ALA A 278 1.52 2.05 29.05
CA ALA A 278 1.13 0.68 29.39
C ALA A 278 0.42 0.59 30.76
N ALA A 279 0.99 1.20 31.79
CA ALA A 279 0.41 1.21 33.13
C ALA A 279 -0.95 1.95 33.16
N LEU A 280 -1.02 3.10 32.50
CA LEU A 280 -2.25 3.89 32.39
C LEU A 280 -3.37 3.12 31.66
N ALA A 281 -3.04 2.48 30.52
CA ALA A 281 -4.00 1.66 29.78
C ALA A 281 -4.52 0.51 30.63
N TYR A 282 -3.65 -0.15 31.37
CA TYR A 282 -4.02 -1.23 32.29
C TYR A 282 -4.97 -0.78 33.40
N ASP A 283 -4.62 0.31 34.08
CA ASP A 283 -5.44 0.87 35.18
C ASP A 283 -6.84 1.23 34.68
N ILE A 284 -6.94 1.87 33.53
CA ILE A 284 -8.21 2.23 32.91
C ILE A 284 -9.02 0.98 32.52
N ILE A 285 -8.38 -0.01 31.89
CA ILE A 285 -9.04 -1.27 31.50
C ILE A 285 -9.60 -1.97 32.75
N GLN A 286 -8.82 -2.04 33.82
CA GLN A 286 -9.25 -2.65 35.07
C GLN A 286 -10.44 -1.90 35.67
N GLU A 287 -10.37 -0.58 35.77
CA GLU A 287 -11.45 0.26 36.31
C GLU A 287 -12.72 0.13 35.47
N MET A 288 -12.61 0.14 34.14
CA MET A 288 -13.76 -0.01 33.24
C MET A 288 -14.38 -1.41 33.35
N LEU A 289 -13.60 -2.48 33.26
CA LEU A 289 -14.12 -3.85 33.20
C LEU A 289 -14.69 -4.33 34.54
N PHE A 290 -14.11 -3.95 35.68
CA PHE A 290 -14.56 -4.39 37.00
C PHE A 290 -15.42 -3.36 37.72
N GLY A 291 -15.37 -2.10 37.32
CA GLY A 291 -16.18 -1.01 37.87
C GLY A 291 -17.42 -0.71 37.01
N HIS A 292 -17.25 0.05 35.98
CA HIS A 292 -18.34 0.69 35.22
C HIS A 292 -19.06 -0.27 34.25
N LEU A 293 -18.34 -1.20 33.63
CA LEU A 293 -18.88 -2.09 32.60
C LEU A 293 -19.05 -3.55 33.06
N LYS A 294 -19.02 -3.79 34.36
CA LYS A 294 -19.01 -5.13 34.96
C LYS A 294 -20.17 -6.04 34.53
N SER A 295 -21.35 -5.47 34.32
CA SER A 295 -22.57 -6.22 33.97
C SER A 295 -22.93 -6.16 32.49
N LEU A 296 -22.06 -5.55 31.66
CA LEU A 296 -22.32 -5.34 30.24
C LEU A 296 -21.58 -6.35 29.41
N ARG A 297 -22.28 -7.35 28.87
CA ARG A 297 -21.75 -8.39 27.98
C ARG A 297 -22.79 -8.68 26.87
N PRO A 298 -22.37 -8.93 25.62
CA PRO A 298 -20.98 -8.91 25.16
C PRO A 298 -20.35 -7.51 25.10
N LEU A 299 -19.05 -7.43 25.33
CA LEU A 299 -18.27 -6.20 25.32
C LEU A 299 -17.03 -6.39 24.46
N THR A 300 -16.77 -5.48 23.51
CA THR A 300 -15.51 -5.43 22.77
C THR A 300 -14.58 -4.39 23.40
N LEU A 301 -13.39 -4.80 23.83
CA LEU A 301 -12.29 -3.94 24.21
C LEU A 301 -11.31 -3.82 23.05
N ARG A 302 -10.94 -2.59 22.68
CA ARG A 302 -9.93 -2.34 21.63
C ARG A 302 -8.95 -1.28 22.08
N LEU A 303 -7.65 -1.61 22.06
CA LEU A 303 -6.54 -0.66 22.16
C LEU A 303 -6.08 -0.29 20.75
N THR A 304 -6.00 1.00 20.44
CA THR A 304 -5.55 1.50 19.13
C THR A 304 -4.39 2.46 19.29
N HIS A 305 -3.45 2.43 18.34
CA HIS A 305 -2.36 3.39 18.24
C HIS A 305 -2.15 3.80 16.79
N ALA A 306 -2.21 5.10 16.52
CA ALA A 306 -1.94 5.68 15.21
C ALA A 306 -0.47 6.11 15.14
N GLU A 307 0.38 5.33 14.46
CA GLU A 307 1.83 5.56 14.40
C GLU A 307 2.23 6.95 13.87
N LEU A 308 1.43 7.53 12.96
CA LEU A 308 1.73 8.82 12.35
C LEU A 308 1.38 10.01 13.25
N SER A 309 0.25 9.94 13.97
CA SER A 309 -0.20 11.02 14.87
C SER A 309 0.28 10.83 16.31
N GLY A 310 0.72 9.62 16.70
CA GLY A 310 1.02 9.26 18.07
C GLY A 310 -0.24 9.09 18.95
N GLU A 311 -1.44 9.23 18.37
CA GLU A 311 -2.69 9.06 19.10
C GLU A 311 -2.87 7.61 19.55
N THR A 312 -3.16 7.42 20.83
CA THR A 312 -3.47 6.11 21.42
C THR A 312 -4.83 6.20 22.09
N ALA A 313 -5.69 5.21 21.90
CA ALA A 313 -7.02 5.21 22.49
C ALA A 313 -7.45 3.80 22.93
N LEU A 314 -8.27 3.76 23.98
CA LEU A 314 -9.03 2.61 24.41
C LEU A 314 -10.48 2.77 23.99
N ASP A 315 -11.01 1.80 23.28
CA ASP A 315 -12.42 1.73 22.88
C ASP A 315 -13.11 0.60 23.63
N PHE A 316 -14.24 0.90 24.25
CA PHE A 316 -15.15 -0.08 24.86
C PHE A 316 -16.48 0.00 24.11
N MET A 317 -16.90 -1.11 23.50
CA MET A 317 -18.17 -1.20 22.78
C MET A 317 -19.06 -2.23 23.46
N ALA A 318 -20.14 -1.76 24.04
CA ALA A 318 -21.16 -2.60 24.68
C ALA A 318 -22.36 -2.78 23.74
N GLU A 319 -22.72 -4.03 23.45
CA GLU A 319 -23.85 -4.33 22.56
C GLU A 319 -25.21 -4.15 23.26
N GLY A 320 -26.23 -3.79 22.48
CA GLY A 320 -27.60 -3.68 22.96
C GLY A 320 -27.94 -2.41 23.75
N LEU A 321 -26.98 -1.48 23.94
CA LEU A 321 -27.23 -0.23 24.65
C LEU A 321 -27.61 0.90 23.70
N THR A 322 -28.53 1.75 24.13
CA THR A 322 -28.95 2.98 23.42
C THR A 322 -28.40 4.25 24.06
N GLU A 323 -27.92 4.17 25.30
CA GLU A 323 -27.38 5.29 26.09
C GLU A 323 -26.00 4.94 26.63
N SER A 324 -25.23 5.96 27.05
CA SER A 324 -23.89 5.76 27.61
C SER A 324 -23.94 4.85 28.84
N PRO A 325 -23.08 3.83 28.91
CA PRO A 325 -22.92 2.99 30.07
C PRO A 325 -22.12 3.65 31.20
N LEU A 326 -21.53 4.82 30.94
CA LEU A 326 -20.75 5.53 31.93
C LEU A 326 -21.67 6.25 32.92
N PRO A 327 -21.43 6.14 34.23
CA PRO A 327 -22.22 6.85 35.23
C PRO A 327 -22.01 8.36 35.09
N GLY A 328 -23.07 9.14 35.28
CA GLY A 328 -22.97 10.58 35.39
C GLY A 328 -22.36 11.03 36.74
N GLY A 329 -21.69 12.19 36.74
CA GLY A 329 -21.17 12.82 37.98
C GLY A 329 -19.75 12.39 38.36
N ASP A 330 -19.41 12.50 39.63
CA ASP A 330 -18.06 12.39 40.21
C ASP A 330 -17.37 11.04 39.97
N ALA A 331 -18.12 9.99 39.66
CA ALA A 331 -17.57 8.65 39.39
C ALA A 331 -16.71 8.56 38.11
N LEU A 332 -16.88 9.49 37.16
CA LEU A 332 -16.07 9.61 35.96
C LEU A 332 -14.84 10.50 36.14
N ASP A 333 -14.75 11.26 37.20
CA ASP A 333 -13.69 12.27 37.36
C ASP A 333 -12.33 11.62 37.52
N GLY A 334 -12.21 10.45 38.13
CA GLY A 334 -11.00 9.66 38.19
C GLY A 334 -10.46 9.22 36.83
N ILE A 335 -11.36 8.89 35.88
CA ILE A 335 -10.96 8.54 34.50
C ILE A 335 -10.65 9.81 33.70
N LYS A 336 -11.46 10.86 33.85
CA LYS A 336 -11.26 12.15 33.15
C LYS A 336 -9.90 12.78 33.45
N GLU A 337 -9.42 12.67 34.69
CA GLU A 337 -8.11 13.16 35.09
C GLU A 337 -6.96 12.39 34.44
N LYS A 338 -7.19 11.12 34.08
CA LYS A 338 -6.18 10.22 33.50
C LYS A 338 -6.07 10.29 31.99
N VAL A 339 -7.12 10.78 31.29
CA VAL A 339 -7.22 10.75 29.82
C VAL A 339 -7.27 12.15 29.22
N LYS A 340 -6.81 12.28 27.97
CA LYS A 340 -6.85 13.55 27.22
C LYS A 340 -8.25 13.90 26.72
N GLY A 341 -9.15 12.94 26.62
CA GLY A 341 -10.51 13.14 26.14
C GLY A 341 -11.34 11.87 26.18
N ILE A 342 -12.64 12.04 26.26
CA ILE A 342 -13.63 10.97 26.22
C ILE A 342 -14.61 11.28 25.09
N VAL A 343 -14.87 10.30 24.24
CA VAL A 343 -15.87 10.36 23.17
C VAL A 343 -16.89 9.25 23.42
N GLU A 344 -18.14 9.62 23.51
CA GLU A 344 -19.27 8.73 23.76
C GLU A 344 -20.22 8.82 22.58
N GLU A 345 -20.50 7.68 21.92
CA GLU A 345 -21.31 7.66 20.71
C GLU A 345 -22.17 6.39 20.59
N PRO A 346 -23.43 6.50 20.16
CA PRO A 346 -24.24 5.35 19.80
C PRO A 346 -23.68 4.72 18.51
N THR A 347 -23.77 3.39 18.43
CA THR A 347 -23.38 2.61 17.23
C THR A 347 -24.57 1.81 16.72
N ALA A 348 -24.48 1.24 15.54
CA ALA A 348 -25.54 0.40 14.96
C ALA A 348 -25.90 -0.84 15.84
N LYS A 349 -24.97 -1.28 16.70
CA LYS A 349 -25.14 -2.48 17.56
C LYS A 349 -25.22 -2.18 19.04
N GLY A 350 -24.95 -0.96 19.47
CA GLY A 350 -24.92 -0.62 20.90
C GLY A 350 -24.27 0.74 21.15
N PHE A 351 -23.46 0.87 22.18
CA PHE A 351 -22.82 2.12 22.57
C PHE A 351 -21.30 2.00 22.66
N ARG A 352 -20.58 3.02 22.21
CA ARG A 352 -19.12 3.09 22.22
C ARG A 352 -18.63 4.18 23.16
N VAL A 353 -17.65 3.85 23.99
CA VAL A 353 -16.88 4.79 24.79
C VAL A 353 -15.42 4.74 24.35
N LYS A 354 -14.90 5.84 23.81
CA LYS A 354 -13.49 5.98 23.39
C LYS A 354 -12.76 6.92 24.35
N LEU A 355 -11.66 6.43 24.92
CA LEU A 355 -10.80 7.16 25.87
C LEU A 355 -9.45 7.45 25.19
N LEU A 356 -9.06 8.72 25.06
CA LEU A 356 -7.79 9.16 24.47
C LEU A 356 -6.69 9.20 25.53
N LEU A 357 -5.62 8.37 25.36
CA LEU A 357 -4.50 8.25 26.29
C LEU A 357 -3.39 9.27 26.02
#